data_9ac8419c7ce0a6221e4a61d7a5a0439d
#
_entry.id   9ac8419c7ce0a6221e4a61d7a5a0439d
#
_cell.length_a   1.000
_cell.length_b   1.000
_cell.length_c   1.000
_cell.angle_alpha   90.00
_cell.angle_beta   90.00
_cell.angle_gamma   90.00
#
_symmetry.space_group_name_H-M   'P 1'
#
loop_
_entity.id
_entity.type
_entity.pdbx_description
1 polymer ?
#
loop_
_entity_poly.entity_id
_entity_poly.type
_entity_poly.pdbx_seq_one_letter_code
_entity_poly.pdbx_strand_id
1 'polypeptide(L)'
;ILPEPARELFPLERYVPMPNGYKKLPVTNMVVIRGCPYFCTFCDQANTSARRRSPQKAIDEIKNVVEKHGVKEIAFWDDTMSYDKKWMTEFCSLLIDAQLNVIWSCFAVINTVNQEILSLMKKAGCWSIYYGYETGVPELAKNMKTDRKNKSMEKMLEVTKWTKNAGIEIRGSFMFALPGENPELAEQTIENAIKLDPEYAQFSICTPYPGTELYNEIKNGKWGKLTTEDFSEFQCWNVVFLPDGYHNIEEVINISQKAFRSFYMRPKYIIRAILKIRSLEDIRRYVKGFVALIKGFAFGPMPSEARVNTGRTP
;
A
#
# COMPACT_ATOMS: atom_id res chain seq x y z
N ILE A 1 -13.34 -15.66 21.08
CA ILE A 1 -12.04 -14.94 21.12
C ILE A 1 -11.06 -15.78 20.34
N LEU A 2 -10.48 -15.24 19.27
CA LEU A 2 -9.43 -15.93 18.50
C LEU A 2 -8.13 -15.93 19.34
N PRO A 3 -7.38 -17.05 19.37
CA PRO A 3 -6.06 -17.07 19.97
C PRO A 3 -5.05 -16.25 19.17
N GLU A 4 -3.90 -15.97 19.76
CA GLU A 4 -2.75 -15.43 19.03
C GLU A 4 -2.24 -16.46 18.00
N PRO A 5 -1.66 -16.00 16.86
CA PRO A 5 -1.02 -16.89 15.92
C PRO A 5 0.15 -17.67 16.57
N ALA A 6 0.25 -18.96 16.30
CA ALA A 6 1.34 -19.83 16.78
C ALA A 6 2.65 -19.53 16.04
N ARG A 7 3.26 -18.38 16.32
CA ARG A 7 4.46 -17.87 15.63
C ARG A 7 5.70 -18.73 15.88
N GLU A 8 5.73 -19.47 16.97
CA GLU A 8 6.77 -20.47 17.29
C GLU A 8 6.89 -21.59 16.26
N LEU A 9 5.85 -21.83 15.48
CA LEU A 9 5.84 -22.83 14.39
C LEU A 9 6.47 -22.29 13.10
N PHE A 10 6.82 -21.03 13.04
CA PHE A 10 7.35 -20.38 11.83
C PHE A 10 8.77 -19.83 12.07
N PRO A 11 9.71 -20.08 11.15
CA PRO A 11 11.04 -19.49 11.21
C PRO A 11 10.96 -18.00 10.79
N LEU A 12 10.57 -17.11 11.72
CA LEU A 12 10.31 -15.69 11.45
C LEU A 12 11.49 -14.97 10.79
N GLU A 13 12.72 -15.39 11.08
CA GLU A 13 13.95 -14.86 10.49
C GLU A 13 14.06 -15.07 8.97
N ARG A 14 13.31 -16.03 8.42
CA ARG A 14 13.26 -16.29 6.96
C ARG A 14 12.25 -15.41 6.21
N TYR A 15 11.33 -14.77 6.94
CA TYR A 15 10.31 -13.92 6.34
C TYR A 15 10.79 -12.47 6.27
N VAL A 16 11.56 -12.19 5.22
CA VAL A 16 12.07 -10.83 4.96
C VAL A 16 11.19 -10.16 3.91
N PRO A 17 10.49 -9.05 4.24
CA PRO A 17 9.66 -8.31 3.29
C PRO A 17 10.48 -7.69 2.16
N MET A 18 9.78 -7.11 1.18
CA MET A 18 10.40 -6.27 0.16
C MET A 18 11.21 -5.12 0.80
N PRO A 19 12.30 -4.65 0.19
CA PRO A 19 13.22 -3.69 0.79
C PRO A 19 12.57 -2.38 1.27
N ASN A 20 11.46 -1.98 0.67
CA ASN A 20 10.67 -0.81 1.07
C ASN A 20 9.62 -1.11 2.14
N GLY A 21 9.46 -2.38 2.53
CA GLY A 21 8.44 -2.85 3.47
C GLY A 21 8.87 -2.93 4.92
N TYR A 22 10.15 -2.70 5.24
CA TYR A 22 10.69 -2.78 6.60
C TYR A 22 11.87 -1.83 6.84
N LYS A 23 12.14 -1.56 8.10
CA LYS A 23 13.36 -0.85 8.58
C LYS A 23 14.22 -1.70 9.50
N LYS A 24 13.60 -2.56 10.31
CA LYS A 24 14.31 -3.41 11.28
C LYS A 24 13.89 -4.86 11.13
N LEU A 25 14.84 -5.77 11.30
CA LEU A 25 14.60 -7.21 11.35
C LEU A 25 14.90 -7.73 12.77
N PRO A 26 14.22 -8.76 13.25
CA PRO A 26 13.05 -9.43 12.64
C PRO A 26 11.79 -8.57 12.60
N VAL A 27 10.97 -8.77 11.57
CA VAL A 27 9.65 -8.14 11.41
C VAL A 27 8.56 -9.22 11.41
N THR A 28 7.40 -8.91 11.97
CA THR A 28 6.22 -9.78 11.87
C THR A 28 4.98 -8.99 11.49
N ASN A 29 4.01 -9.69 10.92
CA ASN A 29 2.73 -9.10 10.57
C ASN A 29 1.72 -9.26 11.72
N MET A 30 0.86 -8.25 11.88
CA MET A 30 -0.28 -8.30 12.79
C MET A 30 -1.52 -7.73 12.11
N VAL A 31 -2.70 -8.21 12.54
CA VAL A 31 -4.00 -7.68 12.17
C VAL A 31 -4.79 -7.43 13.44
N VAL A 32 -5.17 -6.20 13.68
CA VAL A 32 -5.93 -5.77 14.86
C VAL A 32 -7.34 -5.29 14.52
N ILE A 33 -7.56 -4.86 13.26
CA ILE A 33 -8.84 -4.44 12.72
C ILE A 33 -9.09 -5.18 11.40
N ARG A 34 -10.27 -5.78 11.25
CA ARG A 34 -10.74 -6.44 10.04
C ARG A 34 -12.02 -5.78 9.55
N GLY A 35 -12.10 -5.56 8.24
CA GLY A 35 -13.23 -4.92 7.58
C GLY A 35 -13.03 -3.43 7.36
N CYS A 36 -13.69 -2.92 6.32
CA CYS A 36 -13.57 -1.55 5.85
C CYS A 36 -14.95 -0.96 5.56
N PRO A 37 -15.35 0.17 6.18
CA PRO A 37 -16.66 0.77 5.97
C PRO A 37 -16.76 1.63 4.70
N TYR A 38 -15.69 1.73 3.92
CA TYR A 38 -15.67 2.46 2.66
C TYR A 38 -16.24 1.62 1.51
N PHE A 39 -16.62 2.26 0.41
CA PHE A 39 -17.40 1.67 -0.69
C PHE A 39 -16.61 1.58 -1.99
N CYS A 40 -15.28 1.44 -1.94
CA CYS A 40 -14.46 1.37 -3.14
C CYS A 40 -14.90 0.22 -4.04
N THR A 41 -15.29 0.52 -5.30
CA THR A 41 -15.93 -0.45 -6.21
C THR A 41 -15.04 -1.64 -6.57
N PHE A 42 -13.72 -1.47 -6.51
CA PHE A 42 -12.71 -2.50 -6.86
C PHE A 42 -12.31 -3.38 -5.67
N CYS A 43 -12.73 -3.05 -4.43
CA CYS A 43 -12.20 -3.67 -3.22
C CYS A 43 -13.15 -4.74 -2.68
N ASP A 44 -12.63 -5.93 -2.41
CA ASP A 44 -13.36 -7.06 -1.82
C ASP A 44 -13.73 -6.84 -0.35
N GLN A 45 -13.01 -5.96 0.37
CA GLN A 45 -13.30 -5.58 1.74
C GLN A 45 -14.27 -4.39 1.86
N ALA A 46 -14.72 -3.84 0.73
CA ALA A 46 -15.62 -2.69 0.73
C ALA A 46 -16.93 -2.98 1.45
N ASN A 47 -17.45 -1.97 2.18
CA ASN A 47 -18.74 -2.04 2.89
C ASN A 47 -18.85 -3.21 3.89
N THR A 48 -17.75 -3.56 4.54
CA THR A 48 -17.74 -4.59 5.59
C THR A 48 -17.66 -3.97 6.98
N SER A 49 -18.27 -4.61 7.97
CA SER A 49 -18.25 -4.14 9.36
C SER A 49 -16.83 -4.20 9.93
N ALA A 50 -16.32 -3.07 10.37
CA ALA A 50 -15.02 -3.01 11.02
C ALA A 50 -15.07 -3.69 12.41
N ARG A 51 -14.40 -4.82 12.55
CA ARG A 51 -14.25 -5.58 13.80
C ARG A 51 -12.84 -5.39 14.32
N ARG A 52 -12.69 -4.97 15.57
CA ARG A 52 -11.41 -4.63 16.16
C ARG A 52 -11.17 -5.36 17.46
N ARG A 53 -9.93 -5.65 17.71
CA ARG A 53 -9.43 -6.11 19.01
C ARG A 53 -9.33 -4.90 19.93
N SER A 54 -9.39 -5.11 21.26
CA SER A 54 -9.09 -4.00 22.18
C SER A 54 -7.63 -3.57 22.03
N PRO A 55 -7.32 -2.27 22.22
CA PRO A 55 -5.93 -1.80 22.21
C PRO A 55 -5.03 -2.60 23.16
N GLN A 56 -5.51 -2.90 24.38
CA GLN A 56 -4.75 -3.69 25.34
C GLN A 56 -4.33 -5.07 24.81
N LYS A 57 -5.26 -5.80 24.15
CA LYS A 57 -4.92 -7.10 23.55
C LYS A 57 -3.91 -7.00 22.41
N ALA A 58 -3.92 -5.89 21.67
CA ALA A 58 -2.91 -5.64 20.66
C ALA A 58 -1.53 -5.43 21.30
N ILE A 59 -1.47 -4.65 22.40
CA ILE A 59 -0.23 -4.44 23.15
C ILE A 59 0.29 -5.72 23.79
N ASP A 60 -0.59 -6.56 24.35
CA ASP A 60 -0.20 -7.84 24.94
C ASP A 60 0.46 -8.76 23.91
N GLU A 61 -0.11 -8.83 22.67
CA GLU A 61 0.51 -9.59 21.58
C GLU A 61 1.83 -8.96 21.12
N ILE A 62 1.95 -7.64 21.05
CA ILE A 62 3.22 -6.96 20.73
C ILE A 62 4.29 -7.30 21.77
N LYS A 63 3.97 -7.24 23.05
CA LYS A 63 4.88 -7.65 24.15
C LYS A 63 5.35 -9.09 23.94
N ASN A 64 4.40 -10.00 23.71
CA ASN A 64 4.69 -11.42 23.49
C ASN A 64 5.67 -11.65 22.32
N VAL A 65 5.44 -11.01 21.16
CA VAL A 65 6.33 -11.20 20.00
C VAL A 65 7.69 -10.52 20.15
N VAL A 66 7.76 -9.41 20.89
CA VAL A 66 9.03 -8.74 21.21
C VAL A 66 9.86 -9.59 22.18
N GLU A 67 9.25 -10.05 23.26
CA GLU A 67 9.94 -10.79 24.32
C GLU A 67 10.33 -12.20 23.91
N LYS A 68 9.42 -12.95 23.23
CA LYS A 68 9.68 -14.35 22.88
C LYS A 68 10.41 -14.53 21.56
N HIS A 69 10.20 -13.65 20.59
CA HIS A 69 10.73 -13.83 19.25
C HIS A 69 11.73 -12.73 18.85
N GLY A 70 12.06 -11.79 19.72
CA GLY A 70 13.00 -10.71 19.46
C GLY A 70 12.57 -9.78 18.32
N VAL A 71 11.27 -9.70 18.02
CA VAL A 71 10.71 -8.87 16.95
C VAL A 71 11.02 -7.41 17.21
N LYS A 72 11.52 -6.70 16.21
CA LYS A 72 11.89 -5.28 16.28
C LYS A 72 10.95 -4.37 15.47
N GLU A 73 10.11 -4.97 14.65
CA GLU A 73 9.17 -4.24 13.82
C GLU A 73 7.86 -5.01 13.64
N ILE A 74 6.74 -4.29 13.70
CA ILE A 74 5.41 -4.81 13.39
C ILE A 74 4.91 -4.15 12.10
N ALA A 75 4.52 -4.95 11.13
CA ALA A 75 3.79 -4.50 9.95
C ALA A 75 2.29 -4.80 10.16
N PHE A 76 1.48 -3.77 10.39
CA PHE A 76 0.04 -3.91 10.50
C PHE A 76 -0.59 -4.01 9.11
N TRP A 77 -1.28 -5.13 8.86
CA TRP A 77 -1.96 -5.43 7.59
C TRP A 77 -3.47 -5.33 7.74
N ASP A 78 -3.90 -4.29 8.42
CA ASP A 78 -5.31 -3.99 8.62
C ASP A 78 -5.93 -3.34 7.38
N ASP A 79 -7.19 -3.61 7.11
CA ASP A 79 -7.91 -2.97 6.01
C ASP A 79 -7.96 -1.45 6.17
N THR A 80 -8.07 -0.95 7.42
CA THR A 80 -8.01 0.49 7.72
C THR A 80 -7.77 0.75 9.22
N MET A 81 -6.51 0.67 9.65
CA MET A 81 -6.14 0.80 11.07
C MET A 81 -6.52 2.17 11.66
N SER A 82 -6.46 3.23 10.85
CA SER A 82 -6.72 4.61 11.29
C SER A 82 -8.20 5.00 11.36
N TYR A 83 -9.13 4.08 11.07
CA TYR A 83 -10.56 4.40 10.98
C TYR A 83 -11.14 4.95 12.30
N ASP A 84 -10.75 4.40 13.44
CA ASP A 84 -11.24 4.81 14.75
C ASP A 84 -10.16 5.59 15.51
N LYS A 85 -10.35 6.90 15.61
CA LYS A 85 -9.41 7.79 16.30
C LYS A 85 -9.26 7.48 17.80
N LYS A 86 -10.35 7.09 18.49
CA LYS A 86 -10.30 6.75 19.91
C LYS A 86 -9.44 5.51 20.12
N TRP A 87 -9.68 4.47 19.32
CA TRP A 87 -8.90 3.25 19.36
C TRP A 87 -7.41 3.53 19.07
N MET A 88 -7.12 4.31 18.03
CA MET A 88 -5.75 4.66 17.66
C MET A 88 -5.05 5.47 18.75
N THR A 89 -5.76 6.42 19.38
CA THR A 89 -5.20 7.21 20.47
C THR A 89 -4.86 6.33 21.69
N GLU A 90 -5.78 5.46 22.11
CA GLU A 90 -5.58 4.52 23.20
C GLU A 90 -4.43 3.55 22.91
N PHE A 91 -4.42 2.95 21.70
CA PHE A 91 -3.35 2.06 21.26
C PHE A 91 -1.97 2.74 21.33
N CYS A 92 -1.84 3.94 20.77
CA CYS A 92 -0.57 4.68 20.79
C CYS A 92 -0.14 5.02 22.22
N SER A 93 -1.07 5.43 23.10
CA SER A 93 -0.76 5.75 24.50
C SER A 93 -0.25 4.51 25.24
N LEU A 94 -0.96 3.39 25.12
CA LEU A 94 -0.55 2.13 25.75
C LEU A 94 0.80 1.62 25.21
N LEU A 95 1.07 1.81 23.93
CA LEU A 95 2.36 1.40 23.34
C LEU A 95 3.52 2.27 23.82
N ILE A 96 3.29 3.57 24.02
CA ILE A 96 4.27 4.49 24.62
C ILE A 96 4.54 4.08 26.08
N ASP A 97 3.49 3.86 26.87
CA ASP A 97 3.60 3.47 28.29
C ASP A 97 4.31 2.11 28.46
N ALA A 98 4.12 1.20 27.49
CA ALA A 98 4.78 -0.09 27.50
C ALA A 98 6.31 -0.02 27.28
N GLN A 99 6.84 1.10 26.79
CA GLN A 99 8.28 1.35 26.55
C GLN A 99 8.99 0.26 25.73
N LEU A 100 8.28 -0.40 24.83
CA LEU A 100 8.82 -1.45 23.97
C LEU A 100 9.73 -0.85 22.90
N ASN A 101 10.93 -1.44 22.71
CA ASN A 101 11.83 -1.04 21.61
C ASN A 101 11.38 -1.65 20.27
N VAL A 102 10.20 -1.26 19.82
CA VAL A 102 9.59 -1.73 18.58
C VAL A 102 9.15 -0.54 17.73
N ILE A 103 9.32 -0.65 16.41
CA ILE A 103 8.74 0.27 15.44
C ILE A 103 7.64 -0.41 14.66
N TRP A 104 6.78 0.36 14.00
CA TRP A 104 5.66 -0.21 13.27
C TRP A 104 5.26 0.60 12.05
N SER A 105 4.57 -0.05 11.13
CA SER A 105 3.95 0.54 9.94
C SER A 105 2.52 0.06 9.79
N CYS A 106 1.66 0.86 9.13
CA CYS A 106 0.25 0.52 8.93
C CYS A 106 -0.32 1.09 7.63
N PHE A 107 -1.52 0.63 7.29
CA PHE A 107 -2.37 1.26 6.30
C PHE A 107 -3.28 2.29 6.95
N ALA A 108 -3.45 3.43 6.29
CA ALA A 108 -4.35 4.48 6.75
C ALA A 108 -5.11 5.12 5.59
N VAL A 109 -6.21 5.76 5.93
CA VAL A 109 -7.05 6.51 4.98
C VAL A 109 -6.87 7.99 5.21
N ILE A 110 -6.79 8.76 4.13
CA ILE A 110 -6.51 10.20 4.14
C ILE A 110 -7.43 10.98 5.08
N ASN A 111 -8.73 10.71 5.06
CA ASN A 111 -9.69 11.47 5.87
C ASN A 111 -9.77 11.04 7.35
N THR A 112 -9.00 10.03 7.77
CA THR A 112 -9.04 9.51 9.14
C THR A 112 -7.91 10.02 10.03
N VAL A 113 -6.94 10.72 9.47
CA VAL A 113 -5.77 11.25 10.20
C VAL A 113 -5.75 12.77 10.24
N ASN A 114 -5.12 13.31 11.26
CA ASN A 114 -4.83 14.73 11.44
C ASN A 114 -3.44 14.91 12.06
N GLN A 115 -2.99 16.15 12.24
CA GLN A 115 -1.64 16.44 12.77
C GLN A 115 -1.42 15.84 14.16
N GLU A 116 -2.42 15.89 15.02
CA GLU A 116 -2.36 15.41 16.39
C GLU A 116 -2.16 13.90 16.44
N ILE A 117 -3.01 13.14 15.71
CA ILE A 117 -2.92 11.68 15.67
C ILE A 117 -1.61 11.22 15.00
N LEU A 118 -1.15 11.89 13.95
CA LEU A 118 0.13 11.58 13.29
C LEU A 118 1.32 11.82 14.22
N SER A 119 1.29 12.91 15.00
CA SER A 119 2.31 13.18 16.02
C SER A 119 2.33 12.09 17.10
N LEU A 120 1.16 11.66 17.56
CA LEU A 120 1.04 10.59 18.55
C LEU A 120 1.50 9.24 17.99
N MET A 121 1.10 8.89 16.77
CA MET A 121 1.57 7.68 16.07
C MET A 121 3.10 7.67 15.97
N LYS A 122 3.71 8.81 15.61
CA LYS A 122 5.18 8.94 15.57
C LYS A 122 5.84 8.69 16.92
N LYS A 123 5.31 9.29 17.98
CA LYS A 123 5.81 9.07 19.37
C LYS A 123 5.70 7.60 19.77
N ALA A 124 4.64 6.91 19.32
CA ALA A 124 4.43 5.48 19.55
C ALA A 124 5.29 4.57 18.65
N GLY A 125 6.21 5.12 17.84
CA GLY A 125 7.12 4.33 17.00
C GLY A 125 6.66 4.08 15.56
N CYS A 126 5.57 4.71 15.09
CA CYS A 126 5.17 4.63 13.69
C CYS A 126 6.26 5.25 12.79
N TRP A 127 6.81 4.45 11.88
CA TRP A 127 7.82 4.94 10.97
C TRP A 127 7.31 5.12 9.54
N SER A 128 6.26 4.38 9.14
CA SER A 128 5.70 4.47 7.80
C SER A 128 4.18 4.24 7.79
N ILE A 129 3.50 4.99 6.94
CA ILE A 129 2.09 4.82 6.63
C ILE A 129 1.92 4.56 5.14
N TYR A 130 1.07 3.58 4.82
CA TYR A 130 0.65 3.27 3.47
C TYR A 130 -0.70 3.92 3.19
N TYR A 131 -0.74 4.88 2.24
CA TYR A 131 -1.96 5.53 1.80
C TYR A 131 -2.39 5.01 0.42
N GLY A 132 -3.63 4.57 0.30
CA GLY A 132 -4.26 4.36 -0.99
C GLY A 132 -4.74 5.69 -1.57
N TYR A 133 -3.89 6.38 -2.32
CA TYR A 133 -4.26 7.60 -3.05
C TYR A 133 -5.14 7.27 -4.26
N GLU A 134 -4.87 6.16 -4.90
CA GLU A 134 -5.46 5.58 -6.11
C GLU A 134 -5.28 6.52 -7.32
N THR A 135 -5.90 7.69 -7.27
CA THR A 135 -5.78 8.78 -8.25
C THR A 135 -6.06 10.12 -7.57
N GLY A 136 -5.57 11.20 -8.10
CA GLY A 136 -5.95 12.56 -7.68
C GLY A 136 -6.94 13.20 -8.64
N VAL A 137 -7.50 12.43 -9.60
CA VAL A 137 -8.47 12.91 -10.59
C VAL A 137 -9.88 12.73 -10.03
N PRO A 138 -10.67 13.85 -9.86
CA PRO A 138 -11.96 13.77 -9.19
C PRO A 138 -12.97 12.85 -9.86
N GLU A 139 -13.02 12.83 -11.19
CA GLU A 139 -13.91 11.97 -11.97
C GLU A 139 -13.65 10.50 -11.70
N LEU A 140 -12.39 10.07 -11.82
CA LEU A 140 -11.98 8.69 -11.56
C LEU A 140 -12.23 8.29 -10.10
N ALA A 141 -11.93 9.19 -9.15
CA ALA A 141 -12.21 8.95 -7.74
C ALA A 141 -13.71 8.74 -7.47
N LYS A 142 -14.58 9.48 -8.16
CA LYS A 142 -16.04 9.32 -8.07
C LYS A 142 -16.49 7.99 -8.65
N ASN A 143 -16.00 7.60 -9.84
CA ASN A 143 -16.34 6.34 -10.49
C ASN A 143 -15.98 5.13 -9.60
N MET A 144 -14.87 5.21 -8.88
CA MET A 144 -14.42 4.19 -7.95
C MET A 144 -14.97 4.33 -6.52
N LYS A 145 -15.77 5.36 -6.23
CA LYS A 145 -16.26 5.70 -4.88
C LYS A 145 -15.12 5.92 -3.85
N THR A 146 -13.94 6.33 -4.30
CA THR A 146 -12.80 6.64 -3.42
C THR A 146 -12.77 8.08 -2.92
N ASP A 147 -13.57 8.96 -3.48
CA ASP A 147 -13.78 10.35 -3.07
C ASP A 147 -14.19 10.48 -1.60
N ARG A 148 -14.92 9.50 -1.06
CA ARG A 148 -15.31 9.47 0.36
C ARG A 148 -14.12 9.25 1.30
N LYS A 149 -13.11 8.46 0.90
CA LYS A 149 -11.93 8.19 1.72
C LYS A 149 -10.81 9.21 1.52
N ASN A 150 -10.64 9.71 0.32
CA ASN A 150 -9.54 10.59 -0.06
C ASN A 150 -9.92 12.07 -0.12
N LYS A 151 -11.23 12.38 -0.24
CA LYS A 151 -11.81 13.72 -0.35
C LYS A 151 -11.42 14.43 -1.66
N SER A 152 -10.29 15.15 -1.66
CA SER A 152 -9.80 15.89 -2.82
C SER A 152 -8.27 15.84 -2.89
N MET A 153 -7.71 16.30 -4.00
CA MET A 153 -6.25 16.40 -4.17
C MET A 153 -5.62 17.36 -3.15
N GLU A 154 -6.31 18.46 -2.80
CA GLU A 154 -5.87 19.41 -1.77
C GLU A 154 -5.78 18.71 -0.41
N LYS A 155 -6.78 17.89 -0.07
CA LYS A 155 -6.77 17.14 1.19
C LYS A 155 -5.67 16.09 1.21
N MET A 156 -5.41 15.41 0.10
CA MET A 156 -4.29 14.47 -0.02
C MET A 156 -2.94 15.19 0.19
N LEU A 157 -2.75 16.37 -0.43
CA LEU A 157 -1.55 17.19 -0.26
C LEU A 157 -1.37 17.65 1.19
N GLU A 158 -2.44 18.11 1.80
CA GLU A 158 -2.45 18.56 3.20
C GLU A 158 -2.01 17.44 4.15
N VAL A 159 -2.65 16.27 4.05
CA VAL A 159 -2.34 15.11 4.91
C VAL A 159 -0.93 14.57 4.62
N THR A 160 -0.52 14.54 3.37
CA THR A 160 0.86 14.17 2.98
C THR A 160 1.88 15.10 3.65
N LYS A 161 1.63 16.41 3.66
CA LYS A 161 2.49 17.39 4.34
C LYS A 161 2.50 17.16 5.86
N TRP A 162 1.37 16.92 6.49
CA TRP A 162 1.30 16.62 7.92
C TRP A 162 2.07 15.36 8.29
N THR A 163 1.94 14.30 7.50
CA THR A 163 2.62 13.02 7.72
C THR A 163 4.14 13.18 7.62
N LYS A 164 4.62 13.91 6.59
CA LYS A 164 6.05 14.22 6.43
C LYS A 164 6.58 15.09 7.57
N ASN A 165 5.82 16.11 8.00
CA ASN A 165 6.19 16.98 9.11
C ASN A 165 6.27 16.21 10.44
N ALA A 166 5.45 15.19 10.64
CA ALA A 166 5.55 14.29 11.79
C ALA A 166 6.77 13.35 11.71
N GLY A 167 7.51 13.33 10.60
CA GLY A 167 8.68 12.46 10.39
C GLY A 167 8.28 11.00 10.14
N ILE A 168 7.10 10.76 9.56
CA ILE A 168 6.62 9.46 9.13
C ILE A 168 6.80 9.33 7.63
N GLU A 169 7.39 8.22 7.16
CA GLU A 169 7.55 7.94 5.73
C GLU A 169 6.23 7.50 5.11
N ILE A 170 6.01 7.90 3.86
CA ILE A 170 4.77 7.59 3.13
C ILE A 170 5.07 6.58 2.04
N ARG A 171 4.26 5.52 2.01
CA ARG A 171 4.10 4.63 0.85
C ARG A 171 2.75 4.96 0.22
N GLY A 172 2.76 5.41 -1.03
CA GLY A 172 1.53 5.80 -1.75
C GLY A 172 1.19 4.78 -2.83
N SER A 173 -0.06 4.33 -2.88
CA SER A 173 -0.58 3.51 -3.97
C SER A 173 -1.33 4.35 -4.96
N PHE A 174 -1.05 4.13 -6.24
CA PHE A 174 -1.73 4.73 -7.39
C PHE A 174 -2.16 3.61 -8.33
N MET A 175 -3.25 3.84 -9.06
CA MET A 175 -3.83 2.83 -9.94
C MET A 175 -4.06 3.42 -11.33
N PHE A 176 -3.89 2.58 -12.35
CA PHE A 176 -4.21 2.85 -13.75
C PHE A 176 -5.23 1.85 -14.29
N ALA A 177 -5.72 2.09 -15.49
CA ALA A 177 -6.85 1.36 -16.10
C ALA A 177 -8.10 1.44 -15.21
N LEU A 178 -8.43 2.63 -14.75
CA LEU A 178 -9.58 2.87 -13.89
C LEU A 178 -10.88 3.02 -14.70
N PRO A 179 -12.04 2.77 -14.09
CA PRO A 179 -13.35 2.99 -14.73
C PRO A 179 -13.48 4.43 -15.27
N GLY A 180 -13.64 4.56 -16.60
CA GLY A 180 -13.71 5.86 -17.27
C GLY A 180 -12.36 6.53 -17.52
N GLU A 181 -11.24 5.86 -17.26
CA GLU A 181 -9.91 6.39 -17.54
C GLU A 181 -9.59 6.36 -19.02
N ASN A 182 -8.85 7.38 -19.45
CA ASN A 182 -8.17 7.48 -20.73
C ASN A 182 -6.71 7.93 -20.52
N PRO A 183 -5.86 7.96 -21.55
CA PRO A 183 -4.46 8.35 -21.41
C PRO A 183 -4.25 9.73 -20.75
N GLU A 184 -5.10 10.73 -21.04
CA GLU A 184 -5.00 12.08 -20.49
C GLU A 184 -5.27 12.10 -18.98
N LEU A 185 -6.27 11.36 -18.51
CA LEU A 185 -6.58 11.25 -17.07
C LEU A 185 -5.51 10.44 -16.32
N ALA A 186 -4.94 9.43 -16.98
CA ALA A 186 -3.81 8.68 -16.44
C ALA A 186 -2.56 9.56 -16.27
N GLU A 187 -2.27 10.46 -17.23
CA GLU A 187 -1.19 11.44 -17.09
C GLU A 187 -1.42 12.35 -15.89
N GLN A 188 -2.65 12.81 -15.65
CA GLN A 188 -2.97 13.60 -14.46
C GLN A 188 -2.71 12.81 -13.16
N THR A 189 -2.97 11.49 -13.17
CA THR A 189 -2.64 10.63 -12.02
C THR A 189 -1.13 10.57 -11.79
N ILE A 190 -0.32 10.49 -12.85
CA ILE A 190 1.16 10.55 -12.74
C ILE A 190 1.61 11.91 -12.16
N GLU A 191 1.08 13.01 -12.67
CA GLU A 191 1.39 14.35 -12.15
C GLU A 191 1.02 14.49 -10.68
N ASN A 192 -0.15 13.97 -10.28
CA ASN A 192 -0.61 13.99 -8.90
C ASN A 192 0.30 13.16 -7.99
N ALA A 193 0.77 12.00 -8.44
CA ALA A 193 1.75 11.21 -7.71
C ALA A 193 3.07 11.97 -7.50
N ILE A 194 3.52 12.70 -8.53
CA ILE A 194 4.72 13.55 -8.45
C ILE A 194 4.52 14.72 -7.48
N LYS A 195 3.36 15.38 -7.49
CA LYS A 195 3.00 16.47 -6.57
C LYS A 195 2.92 16.01 -5.12
N LEU A 196 2.34 14.83 -4.86
CA LEU A 196 2.27 14.21 -3.53
C LEU A 196 3.66 13.78 -3.04
N ASP A 197 4.53 13.35 -3.95
CA ASP A 197 5.93 13.00 -3.70
C ASP A 197 6.14 12.08 -2.47
N PRO A 198 5.43 10.93 -2.35
CA PRO A 198 5.67 9.98 -1.28
C PRO A 198 7.12 9.44 -1.33
N GLU A 199 7.58 8.82 -0.23
CA GLU A 199 8.88 8.15 -0.19
C GLU A 199 8.94 6.96 -1.13
N TYR A 200 7.82 6.25 -1.26
CA TYR A 200 7.66 5.15 -2.22
C TYR A 200 6.27 5.26 -2.87
N ALA A 201 6.25 5.17 -4.20
CA ALA A 201 5.02 5.11 -4.99
C ALA A 201 4.87 3.71 -5.60
N GLN A 202 3.75 3.07 -5.33
CA GLN A 202 3.35 1.85 -6.02
C GLN A 202 2.37 2.24 -7.13
N PHE A 203 2.62 1.76 -8.33
CA PHE A 203 1.74 1.92 -9.47
C PHE A 203 1.18 0.54 -9.84
N SER A 204 -0.11 0.38 -9.72
CA SER A 204 -0.83 -0.87 -9.96
C SER A 204 -1.79 -0.71 -11.12
N ILE A 205 -2.11 -1.79 -11.81
CA ILE A 205 -3.19 -1.84 -12.79
C ILE A 205 -4.45 -2.31 -12.08
N CYS A 206 -5.56 -1.63 -12.33
CA CYS A 206 -6.85 -1.95 -11.72
C CYS A 206 -7.27 -3.37 -12.12
N THR A 207 -7.45 -4.21 -11.12
CA THR A 207 -7.89 -5.59 -11.31
C THR A 207 -9.29 -5.74 -10.73
N PRO A 208 -10.31 -5.95 -11.55
CA PRO A 208 -11.69 -6.16 -11.09
C PRO A 208 -11.84 -7.58 -10.56
N TYR A 209 -11.56 -7.79 -9.27
CA TYR A 209 -11.66 -9.11 -8.66
C TYR A 209 -13.10 -9.60 -8.60
N PRO A 210 -13.36 -10.91 -8.83
CA PRO A 210 -14.68 -11.51 -8.68
C PRO A 210 -15.31 -11.20 -7.32
N GLY A 211 -16.60 -10.87 -7.31
CA GLY A 211 -17.32 -10.47 -6.10
C GLY A 211 -17.32 -8.97 -5.81
N THR A 212 -16.45 -8.19 -6.47
CA THR A 212 -16.45 -6.72 -6.34
C THR A 212 -17.56 -6.08 -7.19
N GLU A 213 -17.97 -4.86 -6.81
CA GLU A 213 -18.93 -4.08 -7.59
C GLU A 213 -18.40 -3.82 -9.00
N LEU A 214 -17.12 -3.44 -9.13
CA LEU A 214 -16.48 -3.18 -10.41
C LEU A 214 -16.51 -4.39 -11.35
N TYR A 215 -16.22 -5.59 -10.84
CA TYR A 215 -16.29 -6.82 -11.64
C TYR A 215 -17.69 -7.02 -12.24
N ASN A 216 -18.72 -6.85 -11.42
CA ASN A 216 -20.10 -7.00 -11.85
C ASN A 216 -20.50 -5.92 -12.87
N GLU A 217 -20.08 -4.66 -12.69
CA GLU A 217 -20.32 -3.58 -13.63
C GLU A 217 -19.70 -3.88 -15.00
N ILE A 218 -18.45 -4.37 -15.03
CA ILE A 218 -17.76 -4.73 -16.29
C ILE A 218 -18.42 -5.92 -16.98
N LYS A 219 -18.81 -6.96 -16.23
CA LYS A 219 -19.55 -8.10 -16.80
C LYS A 219 -20.90 -7.69 -17.40
N ASN A 220 -21.50 -6.61 -16.94
CA ASN A 220 -22.71 -6.00 -17.47
C ASN A 220 -22.44 -4.98 -18.59
N GLY A 221 -21.22 -4.92 -19.12
CA GLY A 221 -20.85 -4.06 -20.26
C GLY A 221 -20.60 -2.59 -19.91
N LYS A 222 -20.33 -2.27 -18.63
CA LYS A 222 -20.00 -0.91 -18.20
C LYS A 222 -18.47 -0.75 -18.09
N TRP A 223 -17.96 0.41 -18.45
CA TRP A 223 -16.56 0.83 -18.28
C TRP A 223 -15.54 0.24 -19.27
N GLY A 224 -15.89 -0.81 -20.00
CA GLY A 224 -14.98 -1.52 -20.88
C GLY A 224 -15.19 -3.04 -20.85
N LYS A 225 -14.12 -3.80 -21.08
CA LYS A 225 -14.20 -5.26 -21.21
C LYS A 225 -13.08 -5.98 -20.46
N LEU A 226 -13.36 -7.19 -19.98
CA LEU A 226 -12.33 -8.13 -19.55
C LEU A 226 -11.50 -8.59 -20.74
N THR A 227 -10.20 -8.69 -20.58
CA THR A 227 -9.25 -9.18 -21.61
C THR A 227 -9.02 -10.68 -21.49
N THR A 228 -9.37 -11.26 -20.34
CA THR A 228 -9.24 -12.68 -20.03
C THR A 228 -10.29 -13.10 -19.02
N GLU A 229 -10.65 -14.39 -19.02
CA GLU A 229 -11.47 -15.03 -17.98
C GLU A 229 -10.63 -15.97 -17.08
N ASP A 230 -9.33 -16.09 -17.34
CA ASP A 230 -8.43 -16.86 -16.48
C ASP A 230 -8.09 -16.07 -15.21
N PHE A 231 -8.65 -16.52 -14.09
CA PHE A 231 -8.43 -15.89 -12.79
C PHE A 231 -6.97 -15.97 -12.29
N SER A 232 -6.14 -16.83 -12.85
CA SER A 232 -4.69 -16.85 -12.54
C SER A 232 -3.97 -15.58 -13.04
N GLU A 233 -4.54 -14.90 -14.03
CA GLU A 233 -4.05 -13.64 -14.59
C GLU A 233 -4.51 -12.41 -13.77
N PHE A 234 -5.46 -12.54 -12.84
CA PHE A 234 -6.00 -11.42 -12.05
C PHE A 234 -5.01 -10.95 -10.99
N GLN A 235 -4.01 -10.22 -11.45
CA GLN A 235 -2.93 -9.68 -10.63
C GLN A 235 -2.74 -8.19 -10.96
N CYS A 236 -2.46 -7.38 -9.95
CA CYS A 236 -2.41 -5.92 -10.04
C CYS A 236 -1.32 -5.34 -10.96
N TRP A 237 -0.61 -6.16 -11.70
CA TRP A 237 0.34 -5.81 -12.75
C TRP A 237 -0.04 -6.32 -14.14
N ASN A 238 -1.10 -7.12 -14.26
CA ASN A 238 -1.64 -7.58 -15.54
C ASN A 238 -2.81 -6.70 -15.98
N VAL A 239 -2.95 -6.50 -17.28
CA VAL A 239 -4.10 -5.78 -17.84
C VAL A 239 -5.21 -6.80 -18.12
N VAL A 240 -5.99 -7.13 -17.10
CA VAL A 240 -7.15 -8.04 -17.21
C VAL A 240 -8.47 -7.31 -17.49
N PHE A 241 -8.43 -6.00 -17.49
CA PHE A 241 -9.52 -5.09 -17.80
C PHE A 241 -9.01 -3.97 -18.69
N LEU A 242 -9.66 -3.76 -19.84
CA LEU A 242 -9.38 -2.66 -20.76
C LEU A 242 -10.54 -1.67 -20.69
N PRO A 243 -10.33 -0.48 -20.09
CA PRO A 243 -11.33 0.59 -20.11
C PRO A 243 -11.64 1.08 -21.52
N ASP A 244 -12.86 1.57 -21.75
CA ASP A 244 -13.30 2.08 -23.06
C ASP A 244 -12.46 3.27 -23.59
N GLY A 245 -11.76 3.98 -22.68
CA GLY A 245 -10.89 5.09 -23.05
C GLY A 245 -9.53 4.69 -23.64
N TYR A 246 -9.23 3.39 -23.75
CA TYR A 246 -7.98 2.86 -24.31
C TYR A 246 -8.24 2.02 -25.55
N HIS A 247 -7.37 2.11 -26.55
CA HIS A 247 -7.50 1.32 -27.78
C HIS A 247 -6.98 -0.12 -27.62
N ASN A 248 -5.96 -0.31 -26.80
CA ASN A 248 -5.32 -1.62 -26.60
C ASN A 248 -4.60 -1.73 -25.24
N ILE A 249 -4.20 -2.95 -24.90
CA ILE A 249 -3.48 -3.30 -23.67
C ILE A 249 -2.13 -2.58 -23.56
N GLU A 250 -1.45 -2.39 -24.68
CA GLU A 250 -0.11 -1.80 -24.74
C GLU A 250 -0.12 -0.34 -24.27
N GLU A 251 -1.17 0.42 -24.54
CA GLU A 251 -1.33 1.79 -24.03
C GLU A 251 -1.35 1.82 -22.51
N VAL A 252 -2.08 0.90 -21.87
CA VAL A 252 -2.12 0.79 -20.40
C VAL A 252 -0.75 0.42 -19.82
N ILE A 253 -0.06 -0.54 -20.46
CA ILE A 253 1.28 -0.95 -20.06
C ILE A 253 2.26 0.22 -20.17
N ASN A 254 2.21 0.97 -21.27
CA ASN A 254 3.08 2.12 -21.53
C ASN A 254 2.85 3.23 -20.49
N ILE A 255 1.62 3.52 -20.12
CA ILE A 255 1.27 4.47 -19.05
C ILE A 255 1.86 4.03 -17.71
N SER A 256 1.66 2.77 -17.34
CA SER A 256 2.22 2.22 -16.10
C SER A 256 3.75 2.34 -16.06
N GLN A 257 4.44 1.97 -17.14
CA GLN A 257 5.89 2.12 -17.24
C GLN A 257 6.33 3.58 -17.18
N LYS A 258 5.60 4.47 -17.86
CA LYS A 258 5.84 5.91 -17.81
C LYS A 258 5.72 6.45 -16.39
N ALA A 259 4.72 6.01 -15.63
CA ALA A 259 4.53 6.40 -14.23
C ALA A 259 5.77 6.08 -13.38
N PHE A 260 6.26 4.84 -13.47
CA PHE A 260 7.48 4.44 -12.78
C PHE A 260 8.68 5.31 -13.16
N ARG A 261 8.94 5.49 -14.47
CA ARG A 261 10.05 6.31 -14.95
C ARG A 261 9.92 7.76 -14.48
N SER A 262 8.76 8.38 -14.70
CA SER A 262 8.50 9.78 -14.34
C SER A 262 8.60 10.01 -12.84
N PHE A 263 8.27 9.04 -12.01
CA PHE A 263 8.38 9.18 -10.56
C PHE A 263 9.79 8.92 -10.04
N TYR A 264 10.41 7.80 -10.41
CA TYR A 264 11.66 7.33 -9.78
C TYR A 264 12.91 7.89 -10.41
N MET A 265 12.89 8.32 -11.69
CA MET A 265 14.04 8.90 -12.36
C MET A 265 14.20 10.41 -12.14
N ARG A 266 13.35 11.03 -11.32
CA ARG A 266 13.49 12.44 -10.96
C ARG A 266 14.79 12.68 -10.20
N PRO A 267 15.59 13.70 -10.58
CA PRO A 267 16.83 14.04 -9.85
C PRO A 267 16.61 14.22 -8.34
N LYS A 268 15.53 14.93 -7.98
CA LYS A 268 15.13 15.13 -6.58
C LYS A 268 14.92 13.79 -5.83
N TYR A 269 14.30 12.80 -6.47
CA TYR A 269 14.10 11.49 -5.87
C TYR A 269 15.41 10.75 -5.66
N ILE A 270 16.28 10.74 -6.69
CA ILE A 270 17.58 10.07 -6.66
C ILE A 270 18.48 10.68 -5.58
N ILE A 271 18.59 12.02 -5.53
CA ILE A 271 19.36 12.71 -4.49
C ILE A 271 18.83 12.35 -3.09
N ARG A 272 17.51 12.39 -2.89
CA ARG A 272 16.88 12.02 -1.61
C ARG A 272 17.18 10.58 -1.23
N ALA A 273 17.16 9.65 -2.17
CA ALA A 273 17.47 8.24 -1.93
C ALA A 273 18.94 8.07 -1.50
N ILE A 274 19.87 8.74 -2.17
CA ILE A 274 21.31 8.72 -1.83
C ILE A 274 21.53 9.30 -0.41
N LEU A 275 20.93 10.44 -0.10
CA LEU A 275 21.05 11.09 1.22
C LEU A 275 20.47 10.28 2.39
N LYS A 276 19.57 9.31 2.11
CA LYS A 276 19.01 8.41 3.13
C LYS A 276 19.92 7.21 3.45
N ILE A 277 20.94 6.95 2.67
CA ILE A 277 21.88 5.85 2.91
C ILE A 277 22.76 6.18 4.13
N ARG A 278 22.62 5.40 5.19
CA ARG A 278 23.38 5.57 6.44
C ARG A 278 24.05 4.28 6.92
N SER A 279 23.77 3.14 6.27
CA SER A 279 24.32 1.84 6.63
C SER A 279 24.55 0.98 5.39
N LEU A 280 25.40 -0.06 5.54
CA LEU A 280 25.60 -1.09 4.48
C LEU A 280 24.27 -1.82 4.15
N GLU A 281 23.38 -1.94 5.13
CA GLU A 281 22.06 -2.53 4.94
C GLU A 281 21.17 -1.64 4.07
N ASP A 282 21.24 -0.33 4.25
CA ASP A 282 20.55 0.62 3.37
C ASP A 282 21.05 0.50 1.93
N ILE A 283 22.37 0.41 1.73
CA ILE A 283 22.96 0.21 0.39
C ILE A 283 22.37 -1.06 -0.23
N ARG A 284 22.38 -2.19 0.49
CA ARG A 284 21.80 -3.45 0.00
C ARG A 284 20.32 -3.31 -0.38
N ARG A 285 19.54 -2.64 0.46
CA ARG A 285 18.10 -2.39 0.22
C ARG A 285 17.88 -1.54 -1.02
N TYR A 286 18.59 -0.41 -1.15
CA TYR A 286 18.47 0.47 -2.31
C TYR A 286 18.96 -0.19 -3.60
N VAL A 287 20.06 -0.94 -3.58
CA VAL A 287 20.54 -1.69 -4.75
C VAL A 287 19.54 -2.77 -5.17
N LYS A 288 18.99 -3.56 -4.22
CA LYS A 288 17.96 -4.55 -4.53
C LYS A 288 16.69 -3.88 -5.10
N GLY A 289 16.26 -2.76 -4.52
CA GLY A 289 15.12 -1.98 -5.00
C GLY A 289 15.37 -1.42 -6.41
N PHE A 290 16.55 -0.89 -6.67
CA PHE A 290 16.93 -0.36 -7.99
C PHE A 290 17.00 -1.46 -9.05
N VAL A 291 17.60 -2.61 -8.73
CA VAL A 291 17.62 -3.76 -9.64
C VAL A 291 16.20 -4.27 -9.94
N ALA A 292 15.32 -4.30 -8.93
CA ALA A 292 13.92 -4.68 -9.13
C ALA A 292 13.18 -3.68 -10.04
N LEU A 293 13.44 -2.37 -9.86
CA LEU A 293 12.89 -1.32 -10.74
C LEU A 293 13.40 -1.48 -12.19
N ILE A 294 14.71 -1.66 -12.39
CA ILE A 294 15.27 -1.87 -13.74
C ILE A 294 14.68 -3.12 -14.39
N LYS A 295 14.56 -4.22 -13.66
CA LYS A 295 13.93 -5.43 -14.19
C LYS A 295 12.45 -5.18 -14.54
N GLY A 296 11.71 -4.48 -13.70
CA GLY A 296 10.34 -4.07 -14.02
C GLY A 296 10.24 -3.17 -15.27
N PHE A 297 11.22 -2.27 -15.47
CA PHE A 297 11.29 -1.42 -16.67
C PHE A 297 11.68 -2.17 -17.94
N ALA A 298 12.58 -3.17 -17.82
CA ALA A 298 13.14 -3.87 -18.97
C ALA A 298 12.21 -4.99 -19.49
N PHE A 299 11.41 -5.60 -18.61
CA PHE A 299 10.65 -6.81 -18.94
C PHE A 299 9.13 -6.62 -18.92
N GLY A 300 8.63 -5.46 -18.52
CA GLY A 300 7.18 -5.27 -18.32
C GLY A 300 6.63 -6.17 -17.19
N PRO A 301 5.32 -6.38 -17.10
CA PRO A 301 4.76 -7.42 -16.24
C PRO A 301 5.36 -8.77 -16.68
N MET A 302 6.03 -9.48 -15.75
CA MET A 302 6.68 -10.76 -16.08
C MET A 302 5.63 -11.75 -16.60
N PRO A 303 5.86 -12.39 -17.77
CA PRO A 303 4.99 -13.45 -18.25
C PRO A 303 4.86 -14.54 -17.17
N SER A 304 3.68 -15.15 -17.08
CA SER A 304 3.37 -16.24 -16.13
C SER A 304 4.39 -17.38 -16.14
N GLU A 305 4.99 -17.66 -17.28
CA GLU A 305 6.00 -18.70 -17.49
C GLU A 305 7.34 -18.43 -16.76
N ALA A 306 7.70 -17.19 -16.50
CA ALA A 306 8.95 -16.85 -15.83
C ALA A 306 8.93 -17.09 -14.29
N ARG A 307 7.77 -17.40 -13.71
CA ARG A 307 7.58 -17.56 -12.25
C ARG A 307 7.74 -18.98 -11.75
N VAL A 308 7.70 -19.98 -12.61
CA VAL A 308 7.77 -21.40 -12.24
C VAL A 308 9.23 -21.84 -11.99
N ASN A 309 10.23 -21.05 -12.37
CA ASN A 309 11.65 -21.46 -12.34
C ASN A 309 12.50 -20.79 -11.23
N THR A 310 11.90 -20.39 -10.10
CA THR A 310 12.71 -20.14 -8.89
C THR A 310 12.89 -21.43 -8.13
N GLY A 311 13.85 -22.23 -8.60
CA GLY A 311 14.38 -23.45 -8.02
C GLY A 311 13.91 -23.83 -6.61
N ARG A 312 12.93 -24.71 -6.55
CA ARG A 312 12.71 -25.62 -5.45
C ARG A 312 12.65 -27.02 -6.07
N THR A 313 13.77 -27.66 -6.16
CA THR A 313 13.84 -29.11 -6.05
C THR A 313 13.66 -29.50 -4.58
N PRO A 314 13.07 -30.63 -4.31
CA PRO A 314 12.57 -31.07 -3.01
C PRO A 314 13.64 -31.16 -1.92
#